data_2f9c371b5a49bdd185f9c02b15084f6b
#
_entry.id   2f9c371b5a49bdd185f9c02b15084f6b
#
_cell.length_a   1.000
_cell.length_b   1.000
_cell.length_c   1.000
_cell.angle_alpha   90.00
_cell.angle_beta   90.00
_cell.angle_gamma   90.00
#
_symmetry.space_group_name_H-M   'P 1'
#
loop_
_entity.id
_entity.type
_entity.pdbx_description
1 polymer ?
#
loop_
_entity_poly.entity_id
_entity_poly.type
_entity_poly.pdbx_seq_one_letter_code
_entity_poly.pdbx_strand_id
1 'polypeptide(L)'
;LLALLLFSYGLSSCSSDDNSPSEGEQTDTPELFTKRYNPDQSFYSKILGQEIKYSVLLPQEYLSESTGKYGVVFLLHGWGGNQSSWGPSGLNIQSIADAQTSNGSIRPLIYIMPEGFNSYFCNRYDGKFNYMDMFINELVPLIDKRFRTTASKTERAVAGFSMGGFGALSIASQHPETFSVSIGLSPSLNTDEQYISLSQDGWNLQWGNNFGGSGQTGTGRLTSYYKSQCPLHFFKDKPSSTFQTVRYYIDCGDDEERLYAGNGELHSLLRDKNIKHEYRVRNGAHTDSYWRESMKEALPFIERSFKGENYPQETLKKFTEELHATNKNIKVGNSNIELWLPDDYNSELTYKVLYYSKG
;
A
#
# COMPACT_ATOMS: atom_id res chain seq x y z
N LEU A 1 11.02 22.04 92.33
CA LEU A 1 11.64 21.20 91.31
C LEU A 1 10.65 21.05 90.19
N LEU A 2 10.88 21.74 89.12
CA LEU A 2 10.03 21.78 87.89
C LEU A 2 10.57 20.75 86.92
N ALA A 3 9.74 19.82 86.50
CA ALA A 3 10.04 18.92 85.43
C ALA A 3 9.34 19.40 84.16
N LEU A 4 10.13 19.76 83.11
CA LEU A 4 9.64 20.12 81.80
C LEU A 4 9.38 18.84 81.02
N LEU A 5 8.14 18.65 80.55
CA LEU A 5 7.76 17.65 79.57
C LEU A 5 7.78 18.31 78.20
N LEU A 6 8.68 17.85 77.34
CA LEU A 6 8.72 18.20 75.90
C LEU A 6 7.84 17.25 75.10
N PHE A 7 6.75 17.76 74.53
CA PHE A 7 5.94 17.09 73.54
C PHE A 7 6.57 17.30 72.14
N SER A 8 7.05 16.24 71.56
CA SER A 8 7.43 16.23 70.14
C SER A 8 6.21 15.96 69.24
N TYR A 9 5.80 16.94 68.49
CA TYR A 9 4.83 16.73 67.39
C TYR A 9 5.54 16.09 66.20
N GLY A 10 5.19 14.83 65.91
CA GLY A 10 5.55 14.19 64.66
C GLY A 10 4.70 14.75 63.56
N LEU A 11 5.34 15.41 62.57
CA LEU A 11 4.73 15.73 61.27
C LEU A 11 4.70 14.47 60.45
N SER A 12 3.51 13.93 60.26
CA SER A 12 3.25 12.87 59.29
C SER A 12 3.25 13.50 57.88
N SER A 13 4.31 13.26 57.14
CA SER A 13 4.36 13.59 55.71
C SER A 13 3.51 12.58 54.96
N CYS A 14 2.37 13.00 54.41
CA CYS A 14 1.67 12.26 53.36
C CYS A 14 2.52 12.30 52.09
N SER A 15 3.18 11.22 51.78
CA SER A 15 3.69 10.99 50.42
C SER A 15 2.49 10.68 49.53
N SER A 16 2.16 11.60 48.63
CA SER A 16 1.31 11.34 47.48
C SER A 16 2.08 10.36 46.58
N ASP A 17 1.62 9.13 46.53
CA ASP A 17 2.03 8.18 45.50
C ASP A 17 1.55 8.71 44.12
N ASP A 18 2.41 9.45 43.43
CA ASP A 18 2.32 9.72 42.02
C ASP A 18 2.63 8.41 41.27
N ASN A 19 1.61 7.57 41.15
CA ASN A 19 1.62 6.49 40.19
C ASN A 19 1.34 7.05 38.77
N SER A 20 2.22 7.90 38.27
CA SER A 20 2.39 8.10 36.84
C SER A 20 3.00 6.81 36.29
N PRO A 21 2.44 6.22 35.21
CA PRO A 21 3.07 5.07 34.58
C PRO A 21 4.49 5.48 34.19
N SER A 22 5.48 4.75 34.72
CA SER A 22 6.87 4.94 34.34
C SER A 22 6.98 4.93 32.84
N GLU A 23 7.54 5.99 32.26
CA GLU A 23 7.99 5.98 30.85
C GLU A 23 8.89 4.76 30.72
N GLY A 24 8.38 3.72 30.06
CA GLY A 24 9.18 2.55 29.74
C GLY A 24 10.34 3.04 28.89
N GLU A 25 11.53 3.09 29.46
CA GLU A 25 12.76 3.32 28.74
C GLU A 25 12.82 2.30 27.59
N GLN A 26 12.57 2.78 26.38
CA GLN A 26 12.76 1.97 25.18
C GLN A 26 14.26 1.65 25.10
N THR A 27 14.62 0.43 25.49
CA THR A 27 16.01 -0.02 25.48
C THR A 27 16.59 0.08 24.08
N ASP A 28 17.75 0.73 23.95
CA ASP A 28 18.48 0.94 22.70
C ASP A 28 19.14 -0.34 22.13
N THR A 29 18.93 -1.48 22.77
CA THR A 29 19.45 -2.77 22.33
C THR A 29 18.58 -3.36 21.22
N PRO A 30 19.17 -3.81 20.08
CA PRO A 30 18.44 -4.55 19.07
C PRO A 30 17.74 -5.75 19.70
N GLU A 31 16.46 -5.88 19.48
CA GLU A 31 15.65 -6.97 20.00
C GLU A 31 16.11 -8.30 19.37
N LEU A 32 16.38 -9.30 20.21
CA LEU A 32 16.77 -10.64 19.77
C LEU A 32 15.52 -11.43 19.37
N PHE A 33 15.26 -11.50 18.06
CA PHE A 33 14.18 -12.31 17.53
C PHE A 33 14.64 -13.76 17.34
N THR A 34 13.82 -14.70 17.78
CA THR A 34 14.04 -16.15 17.60
C THR A 34 13.16 -16.75 16.51
N LYS A 35 12.21 -15.98 16.00
CA LYS A 35 11.28 -16.37 14.93
C LYS A 35 11.28 -15.33 13.83
N ARG A 36 10.96 -15.76 12.63
CA ARG A 36 10.84 -14.83 11.48
C ARG A 36 9.59 -13.99 11.54
N TYR A 37 8.45 -14.60 11.79
CA TYR A 37 7.19 -13.90 11.97
C TYR A 37 6.95 -13.64 13.46
N ASN A 38 6.84 -12.38 13.82
CA ASN A 38 6.62 -11.90 15.18
C ASN A 38 5.37 -11.01 15.17
N PRO A 39 4.20 -11.57 15.52
CA PRO A 39 2.97 -10.80 15.68
C PRO A 39 3.02 -9.95 16.95
N ASP A 40 2.12 -8.97 17.00
CA ASP A 40 1.79 -8.21 18.22
C ASP A 40 2.97 -7.51 18.91
N GLN A 41 3.96 -7.07 18.12
CA GLN A 41 4.92 -6.09 18.58
C GLN A 41 4.18 -4.77 18.86
N SER A 42 4.67 -3.96 19.78
CA SER A 42 4.05 -2.68 20.05
C SER A 42 5.04 -1.59 20.41
N PHE A 43 4.56 -0.36 20.38
CA PHE A 43 5.23 0.82 20.93
C PHE A 43 4.19 1.83 21.36
N TYR A 44 4.53 2.63 22.35
CA TYR A 44 3.68 3.75 22.75
C TYR A 44 3.91 4.94 21.82
N SER A 45 2.85 5.36 21.13
CA SER A 45 2.88 6.58 20.33
C SER A 45 2.56 7.80 21.18
N LYS A 46 3.47 8.75 21.24
CA LYS A 46 3.25 10.06 21.89
C LYS A 46 2.27 10.91 21.07
N ILE A 47 2.31 10.80 19.74
CA ILE A 47 1.43 11.55 18.82
C ILE A 47 -0.02 11.08 18.98
N LEU A 48 -0.26 9.78 19.10
CA LEU A 48 -1.62 9.23 19.24
C LEU A 48 -2.04 9.03 20.69
N GLY A 49 -1.11 9.11 21.65
CA GLY A 49 -1.37 8.94 23.09
C GLY A 49 -1.79 7.53 23.48
N GLN A 50 -1.36 6.51 22.71
CA GLN A 50 -1.75 5.11 22.93
C GLN A 50 -0.71 4.13 22.40
N GLU A 51 -0.83 2.87 22.81
CA GLU A 51 -0.09 1.73 22.26
C GLU A 51 -0.51 1.45 20.81
N ILE A 52 0.48 1.31 19.91
CA ILE A 52 0.30 0.94 18.53
C ILE A 52 0.93 -0.42 18.31
N LYS A 53 0.13 -1.37 17.82
CA LYS A 53 0.59 -2.70 17.48
C LYS A 53 1.16 -2.74 16.06
N TYR A 54 2.10 -3.63 15.84
CA TYR A 54 2.56 -4.02 14.53
C TYR A 54 3.06 -5.45 14.52
N SER A 55 3.02 -6.11 13.38
CA SER A 55 3.68 -7.40 13.17
C SER A 55 4.92 -7.19 12.31
N VAL A 56 5.90 -8.08 12.45
CA VAL A 56 7.10 -8.07 11.62
C VAL A 56 7.37 -9.44 11.04
N LEU A 57 7.75 -9.47 9.78
CA LEU A 57 8.32 -10.65 9.12
C LEU A 57 9.77 -10.34 8.74
N LEU A 58 10.69 -11.13 9.28
CA LEU A 58 12.12 -11.05 9.02
C LEU A 58 12.51 -12.03 7.90
N PRO A 59 13.48 -11.70 7.04
CA PRO A 59 14.00 -12.63 6.07
C PRO A 59 14.72 -13.81 6.76
N GLN A 60 14.90 -14.92 6.05
CA GLN A 60 15.44 -16.14 6.65
C GLN A 60 16.85 -15.93 7.20
N GLU A 61 17.67 -15.19 6.50
CA GLU A 61 19.07 -14.90 6.84
C GLU A 61 19.19 -13.99 8.08
N TYR A 62 18.14 -13.24 8.41
CA TYR A 62 18.16 -12.32 9.54
C TYR A 62 18.52 -13.01 10.87
N LEU A 63 18.08 -14.23 11.07
CA LEU A 63 18.31 -14.95 12.34
C LEU A 63 19.70 -15.59 12.42
N SER A 64 20.33 -15.87 11.29
CA SER A 64 21.65 -16.52 11.21
C SER A 64 22.81 -15.54 11.00
N GLU A 65 22.54 -14.37 10.42
CA GLU A 65 23.54 -13.34 10.13
C GLU A 65 23.40 -12.17 11.11
N SER A 66 24.53 -11.66 11.60
CA SER A 66 24.53 -10.55 12.57
C SER A 66 24.71 -9.16 11.95
N THR A 67 25.19 -9.07 10.71
CA THR A 67 25.64 -7.81 10.09
C THR A 67 24.86 -7.36 8.86
N GLY A 68 24.07 -8.24 8.24
CA GLY A 68 23.28 -7.93 7.03
C GLY A 68 22.25 -6.83 7.30
N LYS A 69 22.16 -5.84 6.38
CA LYS A 69 21.11 -4.84 6.37
C LYS A 69 20.14 -5.10 5.23
N TYR A 70 18.87 -4.75 5.44
CA TYR A 70 17.78 -5.15 4.56
C TYR A 70 16.92 -3.95 4.18
N GLY A 71 16.42 -3.94 2.95
CA GLY A 71 15.33 -3.04 2.57
C GLY A 71 14.06 -3.37 3.36
N VAL A 72 13.18 -2.39 3.52
CA VAL A 72 11.96 -2.53 4.31
C VAL A 72 10.71 -2.20 3.49
N VAL A 73 9.67 -3.02 3.65
CA VAL A 73 8.35 -2.81 3.07
C VAL A 73 7.32 -2.71 4.17
N PHE A 74 6.65 -1.57 4.27
CA PHE A 74 5.50 -1.40 5.15
C PHE A 74 4.24 -1.89 4.44
N LEU A 75 3.50 -2.82 5.06
CA LEU A 75 2.32 -3.47 4.49
C LEU A 75 1.06 -3.01 5.21
N LEU A 76 0.22 -2.27 4.53
CA LEU A 76 -0.98 -1.65 5.07
C LEU A 76 -2.22 -2.51 4.80
N HIS A 77 -3.03 -2.75 5.83
CA HIS A 77 -4.23 -3.57 5.74
C HIS A 77 -5.45 -2.81 5.19
N GLY A 78 -6.50 -3.54 4.81
CA GLY A 78 -7.78 -3.00 4.39
C GLY A 78 -8.68 -2.57 5.56
N TRP A 79 -9.82 -1.99 5.25
CA TRP A 79 -10.84 -1.59 6.23
C TRP A 79 -11.27 -2.78 7.10
N GLY A 80 -11.35 -2.57 8.40
CA GLY A 80 -11.69 -3.62 9.38
C GLY A 80 -10.58 -4.63 9.65
N GLY A 81 -9.43 -4.53 8.97
CA GLY A 81 -8.25 -5.34 9.22
C GLY A 81 -7.41 -4.83 10.40
N ASN A 82 -6.26 -5.43 10.59
CA ASN A 82 -5.29 -5.09 11.63
C ASN A 82 -3.87 -5.54 11.24
N GLN A 83 -2.90 -5.43 12.13
CA GLN A 83 -1.50 -5.82 11.92
C GLN A 83 -1.29 -7.29 11.52
N SER A 84 -2.28 -8.17 11.71
CA SER A 84 -2.18 -9.59 11.35
C SER A 84 -2.71 -9.90 9.93
N SER A 85 -3.32 -8.94 9.25
CA SER A 85 -3.98 -9.15 7.95
C SER A 85 -3.03 -9.67 6.85
N TRP A 86 -1.76 -9.31 6.91
CA TRP A 86 -0.73 -9.81 6.02
C TRP A 86 0.00 -11.07 6.54
N GLY A 87 -0.32 -11.50 7.76
CA GLY A 87 0.28 -12.65 8.43
C GLY A 87 -0.21 -14.00 7.89
N PRO A 88 0.20 -15.12 8.55
CA PRO A 88 -0.09 -16.48 8.10
C PRO A 88 -1.58 -16.83 7.97
N SER A 89 -2.44 -16.24 8.81
CA SER A 89 -3.89 -16.42 8.78
C SER A 89 -4.63 -15.49 7.80
N GLY A 90 -3.93 -14.51 7.23
CA GLY A 90 -4.45 -13.57 6.24
C GLY A 90 -3.84 -13.80 4.85
N LEU A 91 -3.26 -12.75 4.25
CA LEU A 91 -2.65 -12.83 2.92
C LEU A 91 -1.39 -13.69 2.87
N ASN A 92 -0.80 -14.06 3.99
CA ASN A 92 0.37 -14.91 4.09
C ASN A 92 1.56 -14.43 3.23
N ILE A 93 1.98 -13.19 3.46
CA ILE A 93 3.09 -12.56 2.74
C ILE A 93 4.38 -13.37 2.84
N GLN A 94 4.58 -14.13 3.93
CA GLN A 94 5.75 -14.97 4.09
C GLN A 94 5.87 -15.98 2.96
N SER A 95 4.80 -16.68 2.62
CA SER A 95 4.82 -17.69 1.54
C SER A 95 5.18 -17.07 0.18
N ILE A 96 4.67 -15.87 -0.10
CA ILE A 96 4.93 -15.16 -1.35
C ILE A 96 6.39 -14.68 -1.40
N ALA A 97 6.86 -14.05 -0.32
CA ALA A 97 8.21 -13.51 -0.22
C ALA A 97 9.26 -14.63 -0.29
N ASP A 98 9.03 -15.75 0.42
CA ASP A 98 9.94 -16.89 0.41
C ASP A 98 10.07 -17.52 -0.98
N ALA A 99 8.95 -17.71 -1.68
CA ALA A 99 8.96 -18.24 -3.04
C ALA A 99 9.76 -17.35 -4.00
N GLN A 100 9.61 -16.03 -3.87
CA GLN A 100 10.29 -15.07 -4.75
C GLN A 100 11.74 -14.81 -4.38
N THR A 101 12.09 -14.89 -3.10
CA THR A 101 13.48 -14.85 -2.67
C THR A 101 14.23 -16.12 -3.13
N SER A 102 13.60 -17.29 -3.00
CA SER A 102 14.19 -18.58 -3.39
C SER A 102 14.45 -18.69 -4.90
N ASN A 103 13.60 -18.09 -5.73
CA ASN A 103 13.78 -18.07 -7.19
C ASN A 103 14.62 -16.89 -7.70
N GLY A 104 15.13 -16.04 -6.80
CA GLY A 104 15.97 -14.88 -7.12
C GLY A 104 15.22 -13.66 -7.70
N SER A 105 13.88 -13.66 -7.67
CA SER A 105 13.09 -12.51 -8.17
C SER A 105 13.20 -11.28 -7.28
N ILE A 106 13.43 -11.46 -5.99
CA ILE A 106 13.66 -10.40 -5.01
C ILE A 106 14.81 -10.76 -4.07
N ARG A 107 15.45 -9.73 -3.51
CA ARG A 107 16.35 -9.90 -2.37
C ARG A 107 15.59 -10.16 -1.07
N PRO A 108 16.24 -10.63 0.01
CA PRO A 108 15.66 -10.69 1.34
C PRO A 108 15.23 -9.30 1.83
N LEU A 109 13.99 -9.17 2.33
CA LEU A 109 13.39 -7.91 2.80
C LEU A 109 12.78 -8.08 4.18
N ILE A 110 12.71 -6.98 4.95
CA ILE A 110 11.92 -6.89 6.17
C ILE A 110 10.52 -6.36 5.82
N TYR A 111 9.49 -6.99 6.37
CA TYR A 111 8.11 -6.53 6.20
C TYR A 111 7.55 -6.10 7.54
N ILE A 112 7.00 -4.89 7.59
CA ILE A 112 6.37 -4.28 8.77
C ILE A 112 4.88 -4.10 8.49
N MET A 113 4.05 -4.62 9.34
CA MET A 113 2.59 -4.63 9.21
C MET A 113 1.98 -3.87 10.39
N PRO A 114 1.81 -2.55 10.29
CA PRO A 114 1.25 -1.77 11.39
C PRO A 114 -0.26 -1.92 11.50
N GLU A 115 -0.78 -1.80 12.73
CA GLU A 115 -2.19 -1.52 12.99
C GLU A 115 -2.53 -0.13 12.47
N GLY A 116 -3.45 -0.05 11.53
CA GLY A 116 -3.88 1.20 10.89
C GLY A 116 -5.25 1.67 11.35
N PHE A 117 -5.93 0.85 12.17
CA PHE A 117 -7.33 1.10 12.53
C PHE A 117 -8.17 1.25 11.26
N ASN A 118 -9.18 2.10 11.29
CA ASN A 118 -9.96 2.50 10.11
C ASN A 118 -9.63 3.95 9.69
N SER A 119 -8.35 4.32 9.77
CA SER A 119 -7.87 5.71 9.60
C SER A 119 -7.56 6.12 8.16
N TYR A 120 -7.63 5.20 7.19
CA TYR A 120 -7.07 5.42 5.84
C TYR A 120 -5.58 5.75 5.85
N PHE A 121 -4.91 5.50 6.98
CA PHE A 121 -3.51 5.84 7.23
C PHE A 121 -3.20 7.34 7.07
N CYS A 122 -4.21 8.17 7.23
CA CYS A 122 -4.15 9.63 7.17
C CYS A 122 -4.33 10.25 8.55
N ASN A 123 -3.93 11.49 8.70
CA ASN A 123 -4.34 12.27 9.85
C ASN A 123 -5.86 12.50 9.78
N ARG A 124 -6.54 12.53 10.89
CA ARG A 124 -7.97 12.82 10.92
C ARG A 124 -8.19 14.33 10.80
N TYR A 125 -9.24 14.74 10.09
CA TYR A 125 -9.53 16.12 9.75
C TYR A 125 -9.61 17.07 10.96
N ASP A 126 -9.95 16.55 12.13
CA ASP A 126 -10.10 17.30 13.38
C ASP A 126 -8.81 17.35 14.22
N GLY A 127 -7.72 16.78 13.73
CA GLY A 127 -6.43 16.72 14.40
C GLY A 127 -6.36 15.83 15.64
N LYS A 128 -7.43 15.07 15.94
CA LYS A 128 -7.48 14.23 17.15
C LYS A 128 -6.90 12.82 16.96
N PHE A 129 -6.56 12.44 15.72
CA PHE A 129 -5.94 11.17 15.42
C PHE A 129 -4.98 11.34 14.23
N ASN A 130 -3.75 11.74 14.51
CA ASN A 130 -2.75 12.10 13.51
C ASN A 130 -1.92 10.88 13.11
N TYR A 131 -2.57 9.92 12.42
CA TYR A 131 -1.97 8.64 12.10
C TYR A 131 -0.74 8.76 11.18
N MET A 132 -0.84 9.57 10.12
CA MET A 132 0.27 9.77 9.19
C MET A 132 1.49 10.37 9.87
N ASP A 133 1.28 11.35 10.76
CA ASP A 133 2.36 11.95 11.54
C ASP A 133 3.03 10.93 12.46
N MET A 134 2.26 10.08 13.15
CA MET A 134 2.79 8.97 13.94
C MET A 134 3.58 8.00 13.07
N PHE A 135 3.04 7.63 11.92
CA PHE A 135 3.68 6.68 11.02
C PHE A 135 5.05 7.18 10.55
N ILE A 136 5.14 8.45 10.13
CA ILE A 136 6.38 9.05 9.61
C ILE A 136 7.37 9.40 10.72
N ASN A 137 6.88 10.01 11.80
CA ASN A 137 7.78 10.62 12.79
C ASN A 137 8.10 9.68 13.97
N GLU A 138 7.31 8.62 14.18
CA GLU A 138 7.54 7.67 15.26
C GLU A 138 7.81 6.25 14.74
N LEU A 139 6.90 5.66 13.92
CA LEU A 139 7.02 4.26 13.51
C LEU A 139 8.23 4.04 12.59
N VAL A 140 8.41 4.82 11.53
CA VAL A 140 9.52 4.62 10.59
C VAL A 140 10.88 4.74 11.30
N PRO A 141 11.17 5.77 12.11
CA PRO A 141 12.42 5.85 12.87
C PRO A 141 12.58 4.70 13.88
N LEU A 142 11.50 4.28 14.53
CA LEU A 142 11.52 3.16 15.45
C LEU A 142 11.97 1.87 14.77
N ILE A 143 11.42 1.60 13.57
CA ILE A 143 11.77 0.41 12.80
C ILE A 143 13.24 0.44 12.39
N ASP A 144 13.74 1.59 11.92
CA ASP A 144 15.15 1.74 11.56
C ASP A 144 16.09 1.55 12.76
N LYS A 145 15.63 1.90 13.97
CA LYS A 145 16.40 1.71 15.21
C LYS A 145 16.34 0.27 15.73
N ARG A 146 15.17 -0.38 15.66
CA ARG A 146 14.96 -1.74 16.21
C ARG A 146 15.46 -2.85 15.30
N PHE A 147 15.46 -2.64 13.98
CA PHE A 147 15.79 -3.66 12.99
C PHE A 147 16.98 -3.25 12.14
N ARG A 148 17.66 -4.23 11.60
CA ARG A 148 18.79 -4.02 10.67
C ARG A 148 18.29 -3.60 9.29
N THR A 149 17.63 -2.45 9.22
CA THR A 149 17.26 -1.84 7.94
C THR A 149 18.45 -1.10 7.33
N THR A 150 18.40 -0.83 6.03
CA THR A 150 19.35 0.09 5.38
C THR A 150 19.14 1.54 5.83
N ALA A 151 18.02 1.84 6.47
CA ALA A 151 17.60 3.18 6.89
C ALA A 151 17.64 4.20 5.74
N SER A 152 17.42 3.75 4.51
CA SER A 152 17.50 4.56 3.30
C SER A 152 16.13 4.63 2.61
N LYS A 153 15.76 5.83 2.17
CA LYS A 153 14.62 6.04 1.27
C LYS A 153 14.65 5.10 0.07
N THR A 154 15.81 4.91 -0.54
CA THR A 154 15.95 4.12 -1.79
C THR A 154 15.64 2.65 -1.61
N GLU A 155 15.61 2.17 -0.37
CA GLU A 155 15.25 0.80 -0.02
C GLU A 155 14.07 0.73 0.98
N ARG A 156 13.17 1.73 0.90
CA ARG A 156 11.95 1.76 1.68
C ARG A 156 10.72 1.88 0.78
N ALA A 157 9.82 0.92 0.91
CA ALA A 157 8.55 0.86 0.19
C ALA A 157 7.36 0.85 1.14
N VAL A 158 6.23 1.35 0.68
CA VAL A 158 4.94 1.17 1.32
C VAL A 158 3.97 0.53 0.33
N ALA A 159 3.29 -0.52 0.78
CA ALA A 159 2.35 -1.29 -0.01
C ALA A 159 1.06 -1.53 0.79
N GLY A 160 -0.07 -1.65 0.14
CA GLY A 160 -1.31 -1.94 0.84
C GLY A 160 -2.44 -2.29 -0.10
N PHE A 161 -3.49 -2.91 0.45
CA PHE A 161 -4.70 -3.25 -0.29
C PHE A 161 -5.91 -2.46 0.23
N SER A 162 -6.85 -2.17 -0.67
CA SER A 162 -8.10 -1.46 -0.31
C SER A 162 -7.82 -0.12 0.39
N MET A 163 -8.29 0.06 1.63
CA MET A 163 -7.93 1.20 2.49
C MET A 163 -6.40 1.38 2.60
N GLY A 164 -5.65 0.28 2.74
CA GLY A 164 -4.18 0.31 2.77
C GLY A 164 -3.56 0.73 1.43
N GLY A 165 -4.20 0.41 0.31
CA GLY A 165 -3.79 0.89 -1.01
C GLY A 165 -3.93 2.39 -1.15
N PHE A 166 -5.04 2.95 -0.67
CA PHE A 166 -5.21 4.41 -0.53
C PHE A 166 -4.11 5.01 0.35
N GLY A 167 -3.88 4.41 1.54
CA GLY A 167 -2.85 4.85 2.48
C GLY A 167 -1.44 4.81 1.87
N ALA A 168 -1.09 3.76 1.13
CA ALA A 168 0.21 3.63 0.48
C ALA A 168 0.46 4.74 -0.55
N LEU A 169 -0.56 5.05 -1.37
CA LEU A 169 -0.49 6.17 -2.31
C LEU A 169 -0.35 7.51 -1.58
N SER A 170 -1.14 7.72 -0.52
CA SER A 170 -1.14 8.97 0.24
C SER A 170 0.17 9.20 0.97
N ILE A 171 0.67 8.19 1.71
CA ILE A 171 1.90 8.28 2.48
C ILE A 171 3.09 8.58 1.57
N ALA A 172 3.32 7.76 0.54
CA ALA A 172 4.49 7.93 -0.31
C ALA A 172 4.47 9.22 -1.11
N SER A 173 3.29 9.69 -1.52
CA SER A 173 3.15 10.91 -2.31
C SER A 173 3.28 12.18 -1.47
N GLN A 174 2.90 12.13 -0.19
CA GLN A 174 3.03 13.25 0.74
C GLN A 174 4.40 13.28 1.42
N HIS A 175 5.07 12.12 1.51
CA HIS A 175 6.41 11.95 2.11
C HIS A 175 7.40 11.32 1.13
N PRO A 176 7.63 11.96 -0.04
CA PRO A 176 8.56 11.45 -1.05
C PRO A 176 10.02 11.47 -0.60
N GLU A 177 10.35 12.11 0.51
CA GLU A 177 11.66 12.07 1.18
C GLU A 177 11.86 10.76 1.96
N THR A 178 10.80 10.07 2.34
CA THR A 178 10.83 8.86 3.19
C THR A 178 10.72 7.58 2.37
N PHE A 179 9.92 7.58 1.31
CA PHE A 179 9.63 6.39 0.49
C PHE A 179 10.05 6.58 -0.96
N SER A 180 10.57 5.52 -1.58
CA SER A 180 10.88 5.49 -3.01
C SER A 180 9.86 4.70 -3.83
N VAL A 181 9.02 3.86 -3.17
CA VAL A 181 8.06 2.99 -3.85
C VAL A 181 6.72 2.99 -3.13
N SER A 182 5.65 3.08 -3.90
CA SER A 182 4.26 2.96 -3.47
C SER A 182 3.53 1.88 -4.26
N ILE A 183 2.90 0.95 -3.56
CA ILE A 183 2.10 -0.12 -4.15
C ILE A 183 0.66 0.00 -3.65
N GLY A 184 -0.28 0.27 -4.55
CA GLY A 184 -1.71 0.25 -4.26
C GLY A 184 -2.38 -0.94 -4.91
N LEU A 185 -2.88 -1.88 -4.11
CA LEU A 185 -3.67 -3.02 -4.57
C LEU A 185 -5.14 -2.73 -4.33
N SER A 186 -5.93 -2.66 -5.38
CA SER A 186 -7.34 -2.25 -5.31
C SER A 186 -7.54 -1.04 -4.39
N PRO A 187 -6.78 0.07 -4.54
CA PRO A 187 -6.91 1.22 -3.66
C PRO A 187 -8.37 1.65 -3.49
N SER A 188 -8.77 1.95 -2.25
CA SER A 188 -10.13 2.40 -1.92
C SER A 188 -10.39 3.82 -2.45
N LEU A 189 -10.36 3.95 -3.78
CA LEU A 189 -10.59 5.18 -4.52
C LEU A 189 -11.97 5.12 -5.18
N ASN A 190 -12.81 6.08 -4.87
CA ASN A 190 -14.06 6.33 -5.59
C ASN A 190 -13.94 7.65 -6.34
N THR A 191 -14.66 7.79 -7.44
CA THR A 191 -14.81 9.11 -8.09
C THR A 191 -15.61 10.06 -7.20
N ASP A 192 -15.54 11.34 -7.46
CA ASP A 192 -16.32 12.34 -6.70
C ASP A 192 -17.82 12.06 -6.80
N GLU A 193 -18.33 11.64 -7.97
CA GLU A 193 -19.73 11.27 -8.18
C GLU A 193 -20.13 10.07 -7.32
N GLN A 194 -19.25 9.09 -7.19
CA GLN A 194 -19.50 7.93 -6.32
C GLN A 194 -19.55 8.35 -4.84
N TYR A 195 -18.65 9.22 -4.37
CA TYR A 195 -18.69 9.74 -3.00
C TYR A 195 -19.96 10.57 -2.74
N ILE A 196 -20.36 11.43 -3.68
CA ILE A 196 -21.58 12.25 -3.59
C ILE A 196 -22.81 11.36 -3.47
N SER A 197 -22.86 10.24 -4.17
CA SER A 197 -24.00 9.32 -4.25
C SER A 197 -24.09 8.27 -3.12
N LEU A 198 -23.08 8.16 -2.25
CA LEU A 198 -23.13 7.20 -1.14
C LEU A 198 -24.32 7.46 -0.22
N SER A 199 -24.80 6.40 0.42
CA SER A 199 -25.75 6.56 1.53
C SER A 199 -25.10 7.37 2.67
N GLN A 200 -25.93 8.03 3.48
CA GLN A 200 -25.41 8.85 4.59
C GLN A 200 -24.62 7.98 5.58
N ASP A 201 -25.15 6.82 5.90
CA ASP A 201 -24.49 5.90 6.84
C ASP A 201 -23.18 5.36 6.26
N GLY A 202 -23.16 5.00 4.98
CA GLY A 202 -21.95 4.56 4.28
C GLY A 202 -20.88 5.63 4.26
N TRP A 203 -21.26 6.89 3.98
CA TRP A 203 -20.32 8.00 4.05
C TRP A 203 -19.79 8.23 5.47
N ASN A 204 -20.66 8.35 6.45
CA ASN A 204 -20.27 8.62 7.83
C ASN A 204 -19.37 7.52 8.39
N LEU A 205 -19.72 6.25 8.14
CA LEU A 205 -19.00 5.11 8.65
C LEU A 205 -17.55 5.06 8.13
N GLN A 206 -17.35 5.26 6.85
CA GLN A 206 -16.09 4.96 6.21
C GLN A 206 -15.22 6.19 5.95
N TRP A 207 -15.79 7.30 5.49
CA TRP A 207 -15.01 8.47 5.06
C TRP A 207 -15.26 9.73 5.91
N GLY A 208 -16.49 10.02 6.25
CA GLY A 208 -16.85 11.27 6.92
C GLY A 208 -16.14 11.49 8.24
N ASN A 209 -15.90 10.42 8.99
CA ASN A 209 -15.18 10.47 10.27
C ASN A 209 -13.68 10.78 10.10
N ASN A 210 -13.08 10.38 8.99
CA ASN A 210 -11.65 10.61 8.72
C ASN A 210 -11.40 11.93 8.01
N PHE A 211 -12.23 12.26 7.00
CA PHE A 211 -11.98 13.37 6.11
C PHE A 211 -12.89 14.59 6.34
N GLY A 212 -13.75 14.52 7.34
CA GLY A 212 -14.78 15.56 7.59
C GLY A 212 -16.00 15.39 6.69
N GLY A 213 -17.00 16.25 6.91
CA GLY A 213 -18.26 16.17 6.18
C GLY A 213 -19.21 15.08 6.69
N SER A 214 -19.01 14.53 7.90
CA SER A 214 -20.02 13.71 8.57
C SER A 214 -21.35 14.45 8.66
N GLY A 215 -22.45 13.77 8.33
CA GLY A 215 -23.78 14.40 8.23
C GLY A 215 -24.03 15.18 6.94
N GLN A 216 -23.01 15.42 6.09
CA GLN A 216 -23.16 16.11 4.81
C GLN A 216 -23.67 15.17 3.72
N THR A 217 -24.39 15.74 2.75
CA THR A 217 -24.87 15.08 1.55
C THR A 217 -24.32 15.76 0.28
N GLY A 218 -24.33 15.05 -0.83
CA GLY A 218 -23.92 15.59 -2.11
C GLY A 218 -22.50 16.17 -2.07
N THR A 219 -22.31 17.31 -2.72
CA THR A 219 -21.00 17.98 -2.83
C THR A 219 -20.44 18.48 -1.50
N GLY A 220 -21.25 18.60 -0.45
CA GLY A 220 -20.78 18.96 0.89
C GLY A 220 -19.82 17.94 1.51
N ARG A 221 -19.78 16.70 0.97
CA ARG A 221 -18.82 15.64 1.34
C ARG A 221 -17.40 15.90 0.84
N LEU A 222 -17.28 16.64 -0.26
CA LEU A 222 -16.00 16.94 -0.91
C LEU A 222 -15.33 18.14 -0.23
N THR A 223 -15.06 18.00 1.06
CA THR A 223 -14.42 19.07 1.86
C THR A 223 -13.01 19.37 1.32
N SER A 224 -12.46 20.53 1.66
CA SER A 224 -11.08 20.87 1.32
C SER A 224 -10.08 19.87 1.94
N TYR A 225 -10.39 19.38 3.14
CA TYR A 225 -9.57 18.37 3.79
C TYR A 225 -9.61 17.03 3.03
N TYR A 226 -10.80 16.52 2.67
CA TYR A 226 -10.93 15.34 1.83
C TYR A 226 -10.07 15.46 0.56
N LYS A 227 -10.21 16.57 -0.16
CA LYS A 227 -9.44 16.82 -1.39
C LYS A 227 -7.93 16.84 -1.15
N SER A 228 -7.47 17.36 -0.03
CA SER A 228 -6.04 17.37 0.31
C SER A 228 -5.47 15.96 0.59
N GLN A 229 -6.32 15.02 1.00
CA GLN A 229 -5.91 13.65 1.35
C GLN A 229 -6.17 12.63 0.23
N CYS A 230 -7.14 12.90 -0.64
CA CYS A 230 -7.52 11.96 -1.70
C CYS A 230 -6.49 11.95 -2.84
N PRO A 231 -5.96 10.78 -3.24
CA PRO A 231 -5.02 10.67 -4.35
C PRO A 231 -5.48 11.32 -5.64
N LEU A 232 -6.75 11.18 -6.03
CA LEU A 232 -7.28 11.80 -7.25
C LEU A 232 -7.12 13.32 -7.24
N HIS A 233 -7.29 13.96 -6.08
CA HIS A 233 -7.17 15.40 -5.97
C HIS A 233 -5.73 15.87 -5.81
N PHE A 234 -4.94 15.30 -4.91
CA PHE A 234 -3.60 15.82 -4.71
C PHE A 234 -2.67 15.54 -5.91
N PHE A 235 -2.85 14.43 -6.63
CA PHE A 235 -2.14 14.23 -7.89
C PHE A 235 -2.57 15.22 -8.97
N LYS A 236 -3.84 15.62 -8.98
CA LYS A 236 -4.38 16.64 -9.89
C LYS A 236 -3.82 18.02 -9.57
N ASP A 237 -3.84 18.40 -8.30
CA ASP A 237 -3.63 19.78 -7.87
C ASP A 237 -2.16 20.15 -7.70
N LYS A 238 -1.29 19.20 -7.36
CA LYS A 238 0.14 19.46 -7.17
C LYS A 238 0.94 19.31 -8.47
N PRO A 239 2.08 20.00 -8.61
CA PRO A 239 2.97 19.82 -9.76
C PRO A 239 3.47 18.39 -9.90
N SER A 240 3.60 17.89 -11.13
CA SER A 240 4.11 16.52 -11.40
C SER A 240 5.50 16.28 -10.80
N SER A 241 6.34 17.31 -10.74
CA SER A 241 7.69 17.23 -10.15
C SER A 241 7.69 16.74 -8.70
N THR A 242 6.61 16.99 -7.96
CA THR A 242 6.45 16.50 -6.57
C THR A 242 6.51 14.97 -6.48
N PHE A 243 6.09 14.26 -7.53
CA PHE A 243 5.88 12.81 -7.53
C PHE A 243 6.97 12.01 -8.26
N GLN A 244 7.92 12.67 -8.90
CA GLN A 244 8.92 12.02 -9.78
C GLN A 244 9.93 11.15 -9.04
N THR A 245 10.07 11.31 -7.73
CA THR A 245 11.05 10.55 -6.92
C THR A 245 10.46 9.31 -6.28
N VAL A 246 9.17 9.05 -6.49
CA VAL A 246 8.45 7.85 -6.04
C VAL A 246 8.03 7.02 -7.24
N ARG A 247 8.15 5.71 -7.14
CA ARG A 247 7.71 4.77 -8.17
C ARG A 247 6.39 4.15 -7.74
N TYR A 248 5.40 4.22 -8.61
CA TYR A 248 4.03 3.81 -8.33
C TYR A 248 3.68 2.53 -9.08
N TYR A 249 3.07 1.58 -8.37
CA TYR A 249 2.41 0.41 -8.93
C TYR A 249 0.97 0.39 -8.41
N ILE A 250 0.03 0.32 -9.31
CA ILE A 250 -1.41 0.33 -9.01
C ILE A 250 -2.01 -0.89 -9.68
N ASP A 251 -2.84 -1.61 -8.95
CA ASP A 251 -3.48 -2.83 -9.41
C ASP A 251 -4.94 -2.84 -8.97
N CYS A 252 -5.86 -3.19 -9.87
CA CYS A 252 -7.29 -3.25 -9.58
C CYS A 252 -7.94 -4.34 -10.42
N GLY A 253 -8.75 -5.19 -9.80
CA GLY A 253 -9.51 -6.21 -10.51
C GLY A 253 -10.58 -5.60 -11.43
N ASP A 254 -10.90 -6.26 -12.52
CA ASP A 254 -11.95 -5.84 -13.46
C ASP A 254 -13.37 -6.11 -12.93
N ASP A 255 -13.50 -7.02 -11.96
CA ASP A 255 -14.76 -7.34 -11.26
C ASP A 255 -14.96 -6.54 -9.95
N GLU A 256 -14.16 -5.51 -9.70
CA GLU A 256 -14.35 -4.60 -8.57
C GLU A 256 -15.64 -3.78 -8.74
N GLU A 257 -16.59 -3.87 -7.81
CA GLU A 257 -17.90 -3.26 -7.96
C GLU A 257 -17.91 -1.74 -8.18
N ARG A 258 -16.99 -1.02 -7.56
CA ARG A 258 -16.93 0.45 -7.62
C ARG A 258 -15.53 0.98 -7.82
N LEU A 259 -14.54 0.33 -7.24
CA LEU A 259 -13.17 0.87 -7.17
C LEU A 259 -12.48 0.92 -8.54
N TYR A 260 -12.94 0.11 -9.52
CA TYR A 260 -12.42 0.16 -10.88
C TYR A 260 -12.48 1.57 -11.48
N ALA A 261 -13.56 2.32 -11.19
CA ALA A 261 -13.75 3.65 -11.76
C ALA A 261 -12.73 4.65 -11.21
N GLY A 262 -12.59 4.75 -9.88
CA GLY A 262 -11.62 5.65 -9.25
C GLY A 262 -10.17 5.29 -9.57
N ASN A 263 -9.84 3.99 -9.67
CA ASN A 263 -8.50 3.54 -10.06
C ASN A 263 -8.21 3.81 -11.55
N GLY A 264 -9.19 3.65 -12.43
CA GLY A 264 -9.09 4.03 -13.84
C GLY A 264 -8.92 5.53 -14.03
N GLU A 265 -9.66 6.35 -13.27
CA GLU A 265 -9.50 7.81 -13.26
C GLU A 265 -8.09 8.20 -12.79
N LEU A 266 -7.58 7.57 -11.74
CA LEU A 266 -6.21 7.79 -11.27
C LEU A 266 -5.18 7.46 -12.35
N HIS A 267 -5.32 6.30 -13.01
CA HIS A 267 -4.43 5.93 -14.11
C HIS A 267 -4.42 6.99 -15.22
N SER A 268 -5.60 7.42 -15.67
CA SER A 268 -5.73 8.46 -16.70
C SER A 268 -5.06 9.76 -16.27
N LEU A 269 -5.33 10.21 -15.04
CA LEU A 269 -4.74 11.41 -14.47
C LEU A 269 -3.20 11.35 -14.41
N LEU A 270 -2.64 10.23 -13.96
CA LEU A 270 -1.18 10.06 -13.88
C LEU A 270 -0.54 10.07 -15.28
N ARG A 271 -1.22 9.48 -16.28
CA ARG A 271 -0.79 9.54 -17.69
C ARG A 271 -0.79 10.97 -18.22
N ASP A 272 -1.86 11.70 -18.03
CA ASP A 272 -2.02 13.10 -18.51
C ASP A 272 -0.95 14.00 -17.89
N LYS A 273 -0.60 13.75 -16.63
CA LYS A 273 0.43 14.51 -15.91
C LYS A 273 1.86 14.01 -16.13
N ASN A 274 2.06 12.99 -16.98
CA ASN A 274 3.37 12.37 -17.21
C ASN A 274 4.05 11.87 -15.92
N ILE A 275 3.27 11.40 -14.96
CA ILE A 275 3.75 10.72 -13.77
C ILE A 275 3.92 9.24 -14.10
N LYS A 276 5.16 8.76 -14.07
CA LYS A 276 5.47 7.37 -14.39
C LYS A 276 4.88 6.43 -13.34
N HIS A 277 4.17 5.41 -13.80
CA HIS A 277 3.58 4.38 -12.94
C HIS A 277 3.34 3.11 -13.75
N GLU A 278 3.16 1.99 -13.04
CA GLU A 278 2.60 0.77 -13.60
C GLU A 278 1.15 0.65 -13.18
N TYR A 279 0.28 0.27 -14.11
CA TYR A 279 -1.13 0.00 -13.85
C TYR A 279 -1.49 -1.37 -14.39
N ARG A 280 -2.09 -2.20 -13.54
CA ARG A 280 -2.54 -3.54 -13.88
C ARG A 280 -4.03 -3.68 -13.65
N VAL A 281 -4.71 -4.24 -14.64
CA VAL A 281 -6.10 -4.68 -14.54
C VAL A 281 -6.12 -6.15 -14.93
N ARG A 282 -6.61 -6.98 -14.02
CA ARG A 282 -6.70 -8.43 -14.21
C ARG A 282 -8.08 -8.92 -13.81
N ASN A 283 -8.48 -10.09 -14.37
CA ASN A 283 -9.69 -10.77 -13.94
C ASN A 283 -9.65 -11.03 -12.43
N GLY A 284 -10.63 -10.51 -11.72
CA GLY A 284 -10.79 -10.68 -10.28
C GLY A 284 -11.49 -9.52 -9.58
N ALA A 285 -11.86 -9.77 -8.34
CA ALA A 285 -12.64 -8.88 -7.50
C ALA A 285 -11.86 -8.49 -6.23
N HIS A 286 -12.51 -7.79 -5.32
CA HIS A 286 -11.97 -7.29 -4.04
C HIS A 286 -11.72 -8.44 -3.04
N THR A 287 -10.72 -9.27 -3.28
CA THR A 287 -10.47 -10.50 -2.52
C THR A 287 -9.01 -10.72 -2.16
N ASP A 288 -8.79 -11.47 -1.08
CA ASP A 288 -7.45 -11.89 -0.65
C ASP A 288 -6.71 -12.68 -1.72
N SER A 289 -7.42 -13.53 -2.48
CA SER A 289 -6.82 -14.31 -3.57
C SER A 289 -6.27 -13.41 -4.68
N TYR A 290 -7.01 -12.37 -5.04
CA TYR A 290 -6.56 -11.39 -6.00
C TYR A 290 -5.29 -10.67 -5.53
N TRP A 291 -5.27 -10.16 -4.30
CA TRP A 291 -4.12 -9.44 -3.77
C TRP A 291 -2.88 -10.32 -3.58
N ARG A 292 -3.06 -11.60 -3.26
CA ARG A 292 -1.93 -12.56 -3.24
C ARG A 292 -1.29 -12.71 -4.61
N GLU A 293 -2.07 -12.82 -5.68
CA GLU A 293 -1.55 -12.86 -7.05
C GLU A 293 -0.88 -11.55 -7.42
N SER A 294 -1.50 -10.41 -7.09
CA SER A 294 -0.94 -9.09 -7.34
C SER A 294 0.44 -8.89 -6.68
N MET A 295 0.62 -9.39 -5.46
CA MET A 295 1.92 -9.30 -4.76
C MET A 295 3.04 -10.06 -5.47
N LYS A 296 2.74 -11.08 -6.27
CA LYS A 296 3.75 -11.79 -7.05
C LYS A 296 4.40 -10.92 -8.13
N GLU A 297 3.72 -9.89 -8.61
CA GLU A 297 4.26 -8.88 -9.52
C GLU A 297 4.76 -7.64 -8.79
N ALA A 298 4.07 -7.23 -7.72
CA ALA A 298 4.41 -6.05 -6.95
C ALA A 298 5.76 -6.17 -6.23
N LEU A 299 6.10 -7.33 -5.67
CA LEU A 299 7.40 -7.53 -5.03
C LEU A 299 8.59 -7.42 -6.01
N PRO A 300 8.59 -8.05 -7.20
CA PRO A 300 9.60 -7.78 -8.23
C PRO A 300 9.64 -6.33 -8.70
N PHE A 301 8.52 -5.62 -8.72
CA PHE A 301 8.51 -4.18 -9.01
C PHE A 301 9.25 -3.39 -7.91
N ILE A 302 9.05 -3.73 -6.63
CA ILE A 302 9.79 -3.14 -5.51
C ILE A 302 11.30 -3.40 -5.69
N GLU A 303 11.69 -4.65 -5.99
CA GLU A 303 13.09 -5.02 -6.19
C GLU A 303 13.76 -4.23 -7.33
N ARG A 304 13.11 -4.16 -8.50
CA ARG A 304 13.61 -3.34 -9.63
C ARG A 304 13.72 -1.86 -9.25
N SER A 305 12.77 -1.39 -8.44
CA SER A 305 12.75 -0.01 -7.97
C SER A 305 13.93 0.28 -7.04
N PHE A 306 14.20 -0.61 -6.10
CA PHE A 306 15.35 -0.50 -5.17
C PHE A 306 16.69 -0.57 -5.90
N LYS A 307 16.77 -1.30 -7.01
CA LYS A 307 17.95 -1.32 -7.90
C LYS A 307 18.07 -0.07 -8.78
N GLY A 308 17.08 0.82 -8.77
CA GLY A 308 17.07 1.99 -9.66
C GLY A 308 16.89 1.65 -11.14
N GLU A 309 16.38 0.45 -11.45
CA GLU A 309 16.11 0.04 -12.83
C GLU A 309 15.04 0.92 -13.46
N ASN A 310 15.12 1.17 -14.75
CA ASN A 310 14.09 1.90 -15.46
C ASN A 310 12.75 1.13 -15.42
N TYR A 311 11.62 1.87 -15.49
CA TYR A 311 10.34 1.22 -15.78
C TYR A 311 10.49 0.37 -17.03
N PRO A 312 10.01 -0.90 -17.03
CA PRO A 312 10.07 -1.72 -18.22
C PRO A 312 9.34 -0.97 -19.34
N GLN A 313 10.10 -0.62 -20.37
CA GLN A 313 9.48 -0.26 -21.63
C GLN A 313 9.09 -1.59 -22.26
N GLU A 314 7.79 -1.86 -22.37
CA GLU A 314 7.37 -2.84 -23.35
C GLU A 314 7.83 -2.33 -24.70
N THR A 315 8.92 -2.88 -25.17
CA THR A 315 9.08 -3.03 -26.61
C THR A 315 7.88 -3.88 -26.99
N LEU A 316 6.83 -3.26 -27.54
CA LEU A 316 5.91 -4.00 -28.36
C LEU A 316 6.81 -4.88 -29.21
N LYS A 317 6.86 -6.19 -28.95
CA LYS A 317 7.46 -7.12 -29.89
C LYS A 317 6.74 -6.75 -31.16
N LYS A 318 7.42 -6.08 -32.08
CA LYS A 318 6.94 -6.03 -33.46
C LYS A 318 6.70 -7.48 -33.75
N PHE A 319 5.46 -7.84 -34.06
CA PHE A 319 5.17 -9.13 -34.64
C PHE A 319 5.93 -9.15 -35.95
N THR A 320 7.21 -9.46 -35.88
CA THR A 320 8.09 -9.76 -37.01
C THR A 320 8.14 -11.27 -37.22
N GLU A 321 7.33 -12.04 -36.49
CA GLU A 321 6.97 -13.36 -36.92
C GLU A 321 6.17 -13.13 -38.18
N GLU A 322 6.79 -13.43 -39.30
CA GLU A 322 6.07 -13.63 -40.57
C GLU A 322 4.88 -14.51 -40.21
N LEU A 323 3.67 -13.96 -40.34
CA LEU A 323 2.47 -14.77 -40.26
C LEU A 323 2.63 -15.80 -41.41
N HIS A 324 3.04 -17.01 -41.05
CA HIS A 324 3.04 -18.14 -41.94
C HIS A 324 1.58 -18.49 -42.23
N ALA A 325 0.97 -17.66 -43.05
CA ALA A 325 -0.40 -17.83 -43.45
C ALA A 325 -0.52 -17.40 -44.94
N THR A 326 -1.09 -18.24 -45.73
CA THR A 326 -1.39 -17.92 -47.12
C THR A 326 -2.48 -16.88 -47.18
N ASN A 327 -2.15 -15.69 -47.69
CA ASN A 327 -3.11 -14.62 -47.88
C ASN A 327 -3.83 -14.79 -49.22
N LYS A 328 -5.16 -14.77 -49.19
CA LYS A 328 -5.99 -14.76 -50.38
C LYS A 328 -6.96 -13.59 -50.36
N ASN A 329 -6.96 -12.79 -51.42
CA ASN A 329 -7.97 -11.78 -51.60
C ASN A 329 -9.21 -12.39 -52.29
N ILE A 330 -10.35 -12.26 -51.64
CA ILE A 330 -11.63 -12.75 -52.13
C ILE A 330 -12.54 -11.56 -52.41
N LYS A 331 -13.19 -11.56 -53.57
CA LYS A 331 -14.19 -10.54 -53.91
C LYS A 331 -15.59 -11.06 -53.55
N VAL A 332 -16.27 -10.37 -52.66
CA VAL A 332 -17.67 -10.69 -52.29
C VAL A 332 -18.51 -9.45 -52.59
N GLY A 333 -19.29 -9.51 -53.67
CA GLY A 333 -19.98 -8.34 -54.17
C GLY A 333 -18.99 -7.23 -54.60
N ASN A 334 -19.14 -6.05 -54.05
CA ASN A 334 -18.25 -4.90 -54.29
C ASN A 334 -17.11 -4.79 -53.26
N SER A 335 -17.00 -5.70 -52.30
CA SER A 335 -16.00 -5.65 -51.25
C SER A 335 -14.87 -6.64 -51.49
N ASN A 336 -13.65 -6.22 -51.22
CA ASN A 336 -12.49 -7.10 -51.17
C ASN A 336 -12.31 -7.57 -49.70
N ILE A 337 -12.22 -8.88 -49.52
CA ILE A 337 -11.97 -9.51 -48.24
C ILE A 337 -10.61 -10.18 -48.31
N GLU A 338 -9.75 -9.87 -47.36
CA GLU A 338 -8.47 -10.52 -47.17
C GLU A 338 -8.67 -11.74 -46.28
N LEU A 339 -8.38 -12.93 -46.79
CA LEU A 339 -8.52 -14.20 -46.10
C LEU A 339 -7.14 -14.72 -45.72
N TRP A 340 -6.91 -14.92 -44.46
CA TRP A 340 -5.68 -15.51 -43.90
C TRP A 340 -5.96 -16.97 -43.55
N LEU A 341 -5.25 -17.89 -44.20
CA LEU A 341 -5.38 -19.33 -43.99
C LEU A 341 -4.14 -19.84 -43.25
N PRO A 342 -4.27 -20.73 -42.24
CA PRO A 342 -3.12 -21.36 -41.61
C PRO A 342 -2.30 -22.15 -42.64
N ASP A 343 -0.99 -22.33 -42.37
CA ASP A 343 -0.08 -23.02 -43.31
C ASP A 343 -0.48 -24.48 -43.57
N ASP A 344 -1.14 -25.10 -42.62
CA ASP A 344 -1.68 -26.46 -42.67
C ASP A 344 -3.14 -26.51 -43.14
N TYR A 345 -3.61 -25.43 -43.79
CA TYR A 345 -5.00 -25.37 -44.25
C TYR A 345 -5.35 -26.53 -45.16
N ASN A 346 -6.39 -27.26 -44.79
CA ASN A 346 -6.99 -28.33 -45.56
C ASN A 346 -8.46 -28.00 -45.83
N SER A 347 -8.85 -27.91 -47.11
CA SER A 347 -10.20 -27.58 -47.53
C SER A 347 -11.27 -28.61 -47.10
N GLU A 348 -10.86 -29.81 -46.71
CA GLU A 348 -11.75 -30.86 -46.20
C GLU A 348 -12.06 -30.76 -44.72
N LEU A 349 -11.33 -29.89 -44.00
CA LEU A 349 -11.52 -29.66 -42.57
C LEU A 349 -12.36 -28.42 -42.32
N THR A 350 -13.05 -28.41 -41.16
CA THR A 350 -13.81 -27.24 -40.71
C THR A 350 -12.97 -26.42 -39.75
N TYR A 351 -12.85 -25.14 -40.02
CA TYR A 351 -12.10 -24.20 -39.19
C TYR A 351 -13.02 -23.16 -38.53
N LYS A 352 -12.64 -22.72 -37.32
CA LYS A 352 -13.26 -21.53 -36.71
C LYS A 352 -12.75 -20.30 -37.44
N VAL A 353 -13.64 -19.37 -37.74
CA VAL A 353 -13.31 -18.14 -38.44
C VAL A 353 -13.35 -16.96 -37.47
N LEU A 354 -12.26 -16.19 -37.43
CA LEU A 354 -12.22 -14.92 -36.78
C LEU A 354 -12.40 -13.81 -37.81
N TYR A 355 -13.45 -13.01 -37.64
CA TYR A 355 -13.67 -11.82 -38.44
C TYR A 355 -12.97 -10.63 -37.83
N TYR A 356 -12.08 -10.00 -38.55
CA TYR A 356 -11.36 -8.82 -38.16
C TYR A 356 -11.75 -7.65 -39.05
N SER A 357 -12.20 -6.53 -38.49
CA SER A 357 -12.41 -5.29 -39.23
C SER A 357 -11.27 -4.32 -38.91
N LYS A 358 -10.66 -3.79 -39.98
CA LYS A 358 -9.69 -2.71 -39.84
C LYS A 358 -10.50 -1.41 -39.64
N GLY A 359 -10.40 -0.82 -38.43
CA GLY A 359 -11.03 0.45 -38.10
C GLY A 359 -10.37 1.63 -38.79
#